data_1ebe76b1b43bc9c76e5e1cda7d31ede4
#
_entry.id   1ebe76b1b43bc9c76e5e1cda7d31ede4
#
_cell.length_a   1.000
_cell.length_b   1.000
_cell.length_c   1.000
_cell.angle_alpha   90.00
_cell.angle_beta   90.00
_cell.angle_gamma   90.00
#
_symmetry.space_group_name_H-M   'P 1'
#
loop_
_entity.id
_entity.type
_entity.pdbx_description
1 polymer ?
#
loop_
_entity_poly.entity_id
_entity_poly.type
_entity_poly.pdbx_seq_one_letter_code
_entity_poly.pdbx_strand_id
1 'polypeptide(L)'
;MISRLFAAESRSFAAPENLGTEAFLTEHTGPGEMTLFLWQNERTVVIGRNQNAWKECRLDALNRDGGTLVRRLSGGGAVFHDLGNLNVSFCVPRAEEDIPGQTQIILNALQKLGVRASRSGRNDLEIDGRKFSGHAVYRQGASSCHHATLMLNVDRESLEKYLCVSPLKLQSRGVDSVRARVVNLSERFPSLTIPALCTALKDAFSEAYGLPAEPYPWKERLAGNGGDRLRSLQDRFSS
;
A
#
# COMPACT_ATOMS: atom_id res chain seq x y z
N MET A 1 1.35 -9.39 22.48
CA MET A 1 2.75 -9.40 21.94
C MET A 1 2.78 -10.29 20.71
N ILE A 2 3.34 -9.81 19.59
CA ILE A 2 3.48 -10.60 18.37
C ILE A 2 4.42 -11.78 18.60
N SER A 3 3.96 -12.98 18.23
CA SER A 3 4.66 -14.25 18.40
C SER A 3 4.74 -15.08 17.11
N ARG A 4 4.00 -14.69 16.06
CA ARG A 4 4.03 -15.34 14.73
C ARG A 4 3.97 -14.27 13.63
N LEU A 5 4.82 -14.44 12.63
CA LEU A 5 4.86 -13.57 11.46
C LEU A 5 4.50 -14.35 10.20
N PHE A 6 3.68 -13.76 9.37
CA PHE A 6 3.35 -14.30 8.06
C PHE A 6 3.71 -13.31 6.96
N ALA A 7 4.15 -13.83 5.83
CA ALA A 7 4.34 -13.07 4.60
C ALA A 7 3.45 -13.61 3.47
N ALA A 8 2.77 -12.71 2.79
CA ALA A 8 1.96 -12.99 1.61
C ALA A 8 2.36 -12.05 0.47
N GLU A 9 2.41 -12.56 -0.74
CA GLU A 9 2.60 -11.77 -1.96
C GLU A 9 1.44 -12.05 -2.91
N SER A 10 0.88 -11.00 -3.49
CA SER A 10 -0.14 -11.17 -4.53
C SER A 10 0.50 -11.57 -5.85
N ARG A 11 -0.19 -12.47 -6.57
CA ARG A 11 0.11 -12.81 -7.94
C ARG A 11 -0.82 -12.09 -8.93
N SER A 12 -1.84 -11.40 -8.42
CA SER A 12 -2.78 -10.63 -9.20
C SER A 12 -2.37 -9.16 -9.24
N PHE A 13 -2.67 -8.50 -10.35
CA PHE A 13 -2.56 -7.04 -10.50
C PHE A 13 -3.93 -6.35 -10.51
N ALA A 14 -5.00 -7.10 -10.34
CA ALA A 14 -6.36 -6.58 -10.26
C ALA A 14 -6.61 -5.95 -8.87
N ALA A 15 -6.89 -4.66 -8.85
CA ALA A 15 -7.08 -3.91 -7.61
C ALA A 15 -8.23 -4.46 -6.72
N PRO A 16 -9.39 -4.88 -7.25
CA PRO A 16 -10.43 -5.49 -6.44
C PRO A 16 -9.95 -6.76 -5.71
N GLU A 17 -9.22 -7.63 -6.40
CA GLU A 17 -8.68 -8.85 -5.82
C GLU A 17 -7.69 -8.54 -4.69
N ASN A 18 -6.79 -7.59 -4.93
CA ASN A 18 -5.77 -7.20 -3.96
C ASN A 18 -6.36 -6.54 -2.71
N LEU A 19 -7.30 -5.61 -2.88
CA LEU A 19 -7.98 -4.96 -1.75
C LEU A 19 -8.87 -5.95 -0.99
N GLY A 20 -9.53 -6.88 -1.68
CA GLY A 20 -10.29 -7.96 -1.06
C GLY A 20 -9.37 -8.89 -0.26
N THR A 21 -8.21 -9.23 -0.81
CA THR A 21 -7.18 -10.02 -0.12
C THR A 21 -6.64 -9.29 1.11
N GLU A 22 -6.33 -7.99 1.00
CA GLU A 22 -5.90 -7.17 2.15
C GLU A 22 -6.97 -7.17 3.26
N ALA A 23 -8.24 -6.99 2.89
CA ALA A 23 -9.35 -7.04 3.84
C ALA A 23 -9.48 -8.41 4.50
N PHE A 24 -9.35 -9.50 3.72
CA PHE A 24 -9.37 -10.87 4.21
C PHE A 24 -8.25 -11.13 5.21
N LEU A 25 -7.01 -10.77 4.87
CA LEU A 25 -5.86 -10.92 5.75
C LEU A 25 -6.06 -10.15 7.07
N THR A 26 -6.62 -8.95 6.99
CA THR A 26 -6.92 -8.13 8.17
C THR A 26 -7.97 -8.78 9.06
N GLU A 27 -9.06 -9.28 8.49
CA GLU A 27 -10.13 -9.96 9.24
C GLU A 27 -9.67 -11.27 9.90
N HIS A 28 -8.70 -11.96 9.28
CA HIS A 28 -8.22 -13.29 9.74
C HIS A 28 -6.91 -13.22 10.53
N THR A 29 -6.47 -12.02 10.93
CA THR A 29 -5.32 -11.87 11.83
C THR A 29 -5.72 -12.25 13.25
N GLY A 30 -5.13 -13.31 13.78
CA GLY A 30 -5.37 -13.80 15.13
C GLY A 30 -4.52 -13.10 16.19
N PRO A 31 -4.81 -13.33 17.49
CA PRO A 31 -3.98 -12.82 18.58
C PRO A 31 -2.52 -13.27 18.44
N GLY A 32 -1.59 -12.32 18.59
CA GLY A 32 -0.15 -12.58 18.45
C GLY A 32 0.34 -12.80 17.03
N GLU A 33 -0.53 -12.68 16.01
CA GLU A 33 -0.15 -12.81 14.61
C GLU A 33 0.04 -11.45 13.96
N MET A 34 0.97 -11.37 13.02
CA MET A 34 1.12 -10.22 12.13
C MET A 34 1.42 -10.69 10.71
N THR A 35 0.73 -10.12 9.73
CA THR A 35 0.94 -10.45 8.32
C THR A 35 1.46 -9.25 7.55
N LEU A 36 2.58 -9.46 6.85
CA LEU A 36 3.07 -8.57 5.81
C LEU A 36 2.48 -9.01 4.47
N PHE A 37 1.77 -8.12 3.78
CA PHE A 37 1.23 -8.38 2.45
C PHE A 37 1.84 -7.41 1.44
N LEU A 38 2.44 -7.95 0.36
CA LEU A 38 3.09 -7.21 -0.72
C LEU A 38 2.29 -7.39 -2.01
N TRP A 39 1.94 -6.29 -2.68
CA TRP A 39 1.05 -6.34 -3.83
C TRP A 39 1.18 -5.11 -4.74
N GLN A 40 0.81 -5.29 -6.00
CA GLN A 40 0.81 -4.24 -7.02
C GLN A 40 -0.54 -4.22 -7.72
N ASN A 41 -0.94 -3.05 -8.24
CA ASN A 41 -2.10 -2.93 -9.12
C ASN A 41 -1.67 -2.41 -10.47
N GLU A 42 -2.34 -2.87 -11.52
CA GLU A 42 -2.21 -2.32 -12.86
C GLU A 42 -3.18 -1.16 -13.05
N ARG A 43 -2.69 -0.03 -13.57
CA ARG A 43 -3.44 1.18 -13.99
C ARG A 43 -4.72 1.46 -13.17
N THR A 44 -4.55 1.74 -11.91
CA THR A 44 -5.66 1.90 -10.97
C THR A 44 -5.60 3.24 -10.25
N VAL A 45 -6.72 3.95 -10.19
CA VAL A 45 -6.92 5.03 -9.21
C VAL A 45 -7.58 4.45 -7.96
N VAL A 46 -6.93 4.62 -6.81
CA VAL A 46 -7.46 4.20 -5.51
C VAL A 46 -7.86 5.43 -4.71
N ILE A 47 -9.15 5.60 -4.48
CA ILE A 47 -9.68 6.70 -3.65
C ILE A 47 -9.84 6.27 -2.19
N GLY A 48 -9.71 7.23 -1.29
CA GLY A 48 -9.97 7.01 0.13
C GLY A 48 -11.46 6.82 0.43
N ARG A 49 -11.78 6.18 1.56
CA ARG A 49 -13.14 5.80 1.97
C ARG A 49 -14.19 6.90 1.82
N ASN A 50 -13.83 8.15 2.13
CA ASN A 50 -14.77 9.27 2.20
C ASN A 50 -14.62 10.24 1.01
N GLN A 51 -13.84 9.89 -0.02
CA GLN A 51 -13.62 10.76 -1.16
C GLN A 51 -14.73 10.66 -2.21
N ASN A 52 -14.99 11.78 -2.89
CA ASN A 52 -15.86 11.83 -4.06
C ASN A 52 -15.03 11.52 -5.31
N ALA A 53 -15.34 10.42 -6.00
CA ALA A 53 -14.62 9.98 -7.19
C ALA A 53 -14.57 11.06 -8.30
N TRP A 54 -15.69 11.76 -8.54
CA TRP A 54 -15.80 12.82 -9.55
C TRP A 54 -14.92 14.03 -9.29
N LYS A 55 -14.57 14.28 -8.02
CA LYS A 55 -13.69 15.39 -7.61
C LYS A 55 -12.22 15.00 -7.59
N GLU A 56 -11.92 13.73 -7.46
CA GLU A 56 -10.55 13.24 -7.22
C GLU A 56 -9.96 12.54 -8.45
N CYS A 57 -10.82 12.10 -9.41
CA CYS A 57 -10.39 11.34 -10.57
C CYS A 57 -11.04 11.85 -11.86
N ARG A 58 -10.26 11.92 -12.93
CA ARG A 58 -10.74 12.13 -14.31
C ARG A 58 -11.20 10.80 -14.88
N LEU A 59 -12.41 10.39 -14.51
CA LEU A 59 -12.98 9.07 -14.80
C LEU A 59 -13.01 8.75 -16.29
N ASP A 60 -13.37 9.72 -17.14
CA ASP A 60 -13.44 9.50 -18.60
C ASP A 60 -12.05 9.17 -19.19
N ALA A 61 -11.01 9.82 -18.69
CA ALA A 61 -9.63 9.54 -19.13
C ALA A 61 -9.19 8.15 -18.63
N LEU A 62 -9.47 7.82 -17.38
CA LEU A 62 -9.11 6.53 -16.79
C LEU A 62 -9.82 5.38 -17.54
N ASN A 63 -11.13 5.49 -17.75
CA ASN A 63 -11.94 4.48 -18.44
C ASN A 63 -11.52 4.29 -19.91
N ARG A 64 -11.23 5.39 -20.62
CA ARG A 64 -10.76 5.33 -22.02
C ARG A 64 -9.46 4.54 -22.15
N ASP A 65 -8.58 4.64 -21.17
CA ASP A 65 -7.30 3.96 -21.16
C ASP A 65 -7.39 2.55 -20.54
N GLY A 66 -8.60 2.06 -20.22
CA GLY A 66 -8.82 0.74 -19.62
C GLY A 66 -8.37 0.65 -18.15
N GLY A 67 -8.29 1.78 -17.45
CA GLY A 67 -7.93 1.81 -16.03
C GLY A 67 -9.12 1.51 -15.11
N THR A 68 -8.83 1.20 -13.87
CA THR A 68 -9.80 0.81 -12.84
C THR A 68 -9.88 1.89 -11.74
N LEU A 69 -11.09 2.19 -11.29
CA LEU A 69 -11.32 2.97 -10.08
C LEU A 69 -11.75 2.05 -8.95
N VAL A 70 -11.10 2.14 -7.79
CA VAL A 70 -11.51 1.42 -6.58
C VAL A 70 -11.50 2.33 -5.36
N ARG A 71 -12.28 1.96 -4.35
CA ARG A 71 -12.36 2.67 -3.06
C ARG A 71 -11.78 1.79 -1.95
N ARG A 72 -10.69 2.22 -1.32
CA ARG A 72 -10.10 1.49 -0.19
C ARG A 72 -10.86 1.73 1.13
N LEU A 73 -10.65 0.87 2.11
CA LEU A 73 -11.27 0.93 3.43
C LEU A 73 -10.68 2.05 4.31
N SER A 74 -9.45 2.45 4.08
CA SER A 74 -8.79 3.53 4.80
C SER A 74 -9.22 4.92 4.28
N GLY A 75 -8.95 5.95 5.06
CA GLY A 75 -9.07 7.34 4.65
C GLY A 75 -7.92 7.81 3.76
N GLY A 76 -7.76 9.12 3.66
CA GLY A 76 -6.69 9.77 2.90
C GLY A 76 -7.10 10.20 1.50
N GLY A 77 -6.14 10.68 0.71
CA GLY A 77 -6.30 11.18 -0.65
C GLY A 77 -6.34 10.09 -1.72
N ALA A 78 -6.68 10.47 -2.96
CA ALA A 78 -6.57 9.60 -4.12
C ALA A 78 -5.10 9.36 -4.47
N VAL A 79 -4.80 8.15 -4.93
CA VAL A 79 -3.49 7.73 -5.43
C VAL A 79 -3.65 7.00 -6.76
N PHE A 80 -2.60 7.04 -7.57
CA PHE A 80 -2.51 6.24 -8.80
C PHE A 80 -1.52 5.11 -8.59
N HIS A 81 -1.91 3.91 -8.99
CA HIS A 81 -1.10 2.70 -8.97
C HIS A 81 -0.91 2.18 -10.40
N ASP A 82 0.32 1.81 -10.70
CA ASP A 82 0.71 0.96 -11.81
C ASP A 82 1.73 -0.08 -11.32
N LEU A 83 2.32 -0.84 -12.21
CA LEU A 83 3.32 -1.86 -11.85
C LEU A 83 4.66 -1.27 -11.36
N GLY A 84 4.83 0.05 -11.44
CA GLY A 84 5.94 0.78 -10.81
C GLY A 84 5.72 1.13 -9.34
N ASN A 85 4.53 0.84 -8.78
CA ASN A 85 4.20 1.04 -7.38
C ASN A 85 4.09 -0.29 -6.64
N LEU A 86 4.81 -0.45 -5.52
CA LEU A 86 4.62 -1.56 -4.60
C LEU A 86 3.74 -1.10 -3.42
N ASN A 87 2.71 -1.86 -3.10
CA ASN A 87 1.94 -1.68 -1.88
C ASN A 87 2.46 -2.63 -0.80
N VAL A 88 2.56 -2.11 0.41
CA VAL A 88 3.00 -2.81 1.61
C VAL A 88 1.91 -2.70 2.65
N SER A 89 1.34 -3.82 3.10
CA SER A 89 0.28 -3.83 4.11
C SER A 89 0.71 -4.66 5.32
N PHE A 90 0.53 -4.09 6.51
CA PHE A 90 0.73 -4.77 7.79
C PHE A 90 -0.65 -5.01 8.42
N CYS A 91 -1.07 -6.28 8.49
CA CYS A 91 -2.29 -6.69 9.16
C CYS A 91 -1.94 -7.22 10.56
N VAL A 92 -2.56 -6.65 11.60
CA VAL A 92 -2.19 -6.90 13.01
C VAL A 92 -3.41 -6.78 13.91
N PRO A 93 -3.46 -7.47 15.07
CA PRO A 93 -4.47 -7.18 16.07
C PRO A 93 -4.40 -5.71 16.49
N ARG A 94 -5.56 -5.07 16.66
CA ARG A 94 -5.64 -3.64 16.99
C ARG A 94 -4.91 -3.30 18.30
N ALA A 95 -4.91 -4.21 19.27
CA ALA A 95 -4.21 -4.04 20.53
C ALA A 95 -2.68 -4.01 20.39
N GLU A 96 -2.16 -4.48 19.26
CA GLU A 96 -0.73 -4.58 18.97
C GLU A 96 -0.32 -3.68 17.79
N GLU A 97 -1.19 -2.71 17.43
CA GLU A 97 -0.92 -1.73 16.39
C GLU A 97 0.26 -0.82 16.80
N ASP A 98 1.31 -0.83 15.99
CA ASP A 98 2.48 0.06 16.13
C ASP A 98 2.85 0.67 14.77
N ILE A 99 2.15 1.74 14.38
CA ILE A 99 2.39 2.44 13.11
C ILE A 99 3.82 2.99 13.00
N PRO A 100 4.41 3.60 14.05
CA PRO A 100 5.81 4.02 14.03
C PRO A 100 6.78 2.86 13.77
N GLY A 101 6.62 1.73 14.45
CA GLY A 101 7.46 0.53 14.27
C GLY A 101 7.30 -0.08 12.88
N GLN A 102 6.06 -0.21 12.38
CA GLN A 102 5.77 -0.70 11.03
C GLN A 102 6.38 0.21 9.95
N THR A 103 6.34 1.54 10.14
CA THR A 103 7.02 2.48 9.25
C THR A 103 8.54 2.32 9.33
N GLN A 104 9.08 2.02 10.51
CA GLN A 104 10.53 1.80 10.68
C GLN A 104 10.98 0.53 9.95
N ILE A 105 10.15 -0.52 9.88
CA ILE A 105 10.44 -1.72 9.07
C ILE A 105 10.66 -1.34 7.59
N ILE A 106 9.78 -0.48 7.04
CA ILE A 106 9.95 0.01 5.65
C ILE A 106 11.26 0.78 5.50
N LEU A 107 11.58 1.68 6.44
CA LEU A 107 12.82 2.45 6.40
C LEU A 107 14.06 1.57 6.50
N ASN A 108 14.03 0.55 7.36
CA ASN A 108 15.12 -0.42 7.51
C ASN A 108 15.33 -1.23 6.22
N ALA A 109 14.24 -1.68 5.58
CA ALA A 109 14.30 -2.35 4.29
C ALA A 109 14.94 -1.48 3.21
N LEU A 110 14.54 -0.21 3.13
CA LEU A 110 15.12 0.75 2.21
C LEU A 110 16.60 1.01 2.50
N GLN A 111 16.97 1.15 3.77
CA GLN A 111 18.37 1.34 4.19
C GLN A 111 19.27 0.18 3.78
N LYS A 112 18.81 -1.08 3.88
CA LYS A 112 19.52 -2.27 3.38
C LYS A 112 19.83 -2.20 1.89
N LEU A 113 19.00 -1.51 1.12
CA LEU A 113 19.15 -1.29 -0.32
C LEU A 113 19.91 0.02 -0.64
N GLY A 114 20.52 0.66 0.37
CA GLY A 114 21.28 1.91 0.22
C GLY A 114 20.41 3.16 0.10
N VAL A 115 19.11 3.06 0.28
CA VAL A 115 18.16 4.18 0.18
C VAL A 115 18.03 4.85 1.54
N ARG A 116 18.48 6.11 1.63
CA ARG A 116 18.32 6.94 2.84
C ARG A 116 17.03 7.78 2.69
N ALA A 117 15.99 7.36 3.34
CA ALA A 117 14.70 8.03 3.37
C ALA A 117 14.38 8.55 4.78
N SER A 118 13.50 9.53 4.86
CA SER A 118 13.03 10.11 6.12
C SER A 118 11.50 10.19 6.15
N ARG A 119 10.97 10.26 7.37
CA ARG A 119 9.55 10.55 7.59
C ARG A 119 9.29 12.04 7.38
N SER A 120 8.18 12.34 6.71
CA SER A 120 7.71 13.71 6.53
C SER A 120 6.23 13.82 6.92
N GLY A 121 5.93 14.83 7.71
CA GLY A 121 4.58 15.03 8.21
C GLY A 121 4.04 13.82 8.98
N ARG A 122 2.75 13.53 8.78
CA ARG A 122 2.07 12.45 9.52
C ARG A 122 2.20 11.08 8.84
N ASN A 123 2.15 11.05 7.51
CA ASN A 123 1.89 9.82 6.75
C ASN A 123 2.73 9.70 5.47
N ASP A 124 3.85 10.39 5.34
CA ASP A 124 4.65 10.39 4.12
C ASP A 124 6.09 9.95 4.40
N LEU A 125 6.72 9.27 3.44
CA LEU A 125 8.17 9.10 3.38
C LEU A 125 8.72 9.90 2.19
N GLU A 126 9.87 10.52 2.39
CA GLU A 126 10.50 11.43 1.46
C GLU A 126 11.99 11.13 1.26
N ILE A 127 12.46 11.47 0.06
CA ILE A 127 13.87 11.59 -0.30
C ILE A 127 14.04 12.98 -0.92
N ASP A 128 15.04 13.73 -0.48
CA ASP A 128 15.34 15.08 -0.96
C ASP A 128 14.09 16.00 -0.92
N GLY A 129 13.29 15.91 0.14
CA GLY A 129 12.06 16.71 0.32
C GLY A 129 10.91 16.35 -0.62
N ARG A 130 11.02 15.28 -1.42
CA ARG A 130 9.96 14.79 -2.31
C ARG A 130 9.43 13.45 -1.85
N LYS A 131 8.10 13.33 -1.86
CA LYS A 131 7.39 12.14 -1.42
C LYS A 131 7.53 10.98 -2.42
N PHE A 132 7.84 9.78 -1.92
CA PHE A 132 7.75 8.52 -2.68
C PHE A 132 6.82 7.50 -2.05
N SER A 133 6.35 7.75 -0.83
CA SER A 133 5.47 6.85 -0.09
C SER A 133 4.38 7.63 0.65
N GLY A 134 3.16 7.11 0.62
CA GLY A 134 2.04 7.59 1.41
C GLY A 134 1.45 6.45 2.22
N HIS A 135 1.05 6.73 3.46
CA HIS A 135 0.55 5.77 4.43
C HIS A 135 -0.90 6.05 4.80
N ALA A 136 -1.66 5.00 5.06
CA ALA A 136 -3.00 5.10 5.63
C ALA A 136 -3.30 3.89 6.52
N VAL A 137 -4.27 4.04 7.41
CA VAL A 137 -4.66 3.00 8.37
C VAL A 137 -6.17 2.84 8.33
N TYR A 138 -6.64 1.60 8.43
CA TYR A 138 -8.02 1.32 8.78
C TYR A 138 -8.09 0.27 9.88
N ARG A 139 -9.18 0.31 10.62
CA ARG A 139 -9.45 -0.60 11.72
C ARG A 139 -10.81 -1.23 11.51
N GLN A 140 -10.87 -2.54 11.67
CA GLN A 140 -12.09 -3.33 11.49
C GLN A 140 -12.20 -4.36 12.62
N GLY A 141 -13.19 -4.19 13.50
CA GLY A 141 -13.32 -5.05 14.67
C GLY A 141 -12.08 -4.99 15.56
N ALA A 142 -11.52 -6.16 15.84
CA ALA A 142 -10.32 -6.33 16.66
C ALA A 142 -9.01 -6.22 15.88
N SER A 143 -9.05 -5.94 14.58
CA SER A 143 -7.88 -5.90 13.71
C SER A 143 -7.62 -4.52 13.13
N SER A 144 -6.40 -4.29 12.71
CA SER A 144 -5.90 -3.08 12.07
C SER A 144 -5.07 -3.43 10.85
N CYS A 145 -5.18 -2.63 9.81
CA CYS A 145 -4.30 -2.65 8.66
C CYS A 145 -3.67 -1.29 8.45
N HIS A 146 -2.35 -1.26 8.45
CA HIS A 146 -1.56 -0.12 8.03
C HIS A 146 -0.98 -0.43 6.66
N HIS A 147 -1.32 0.36 5.65
CA HIS A 147 -0.76 0.18 4.33
C HIS A 147 -0.02 1.43 3.84
N ALA A 148 1.00 1.17 3.03
CA ALA A 148 1.85 2.17 2.42
C ALA A 148 2.06 1.87 0.93
N THR A 149 2.29 2.92 0.14
CA THR A 149 2.76 2.84 -1.24
C THR A 149 4.26 3.07 -1.30
N LEU A 150 4.97 2.41 -2.20
CA LEU A 150 6.37 2.71 -2.53
C LEU A 150 6.47 2.96 -4.04
N MET A 151 6.67 4.22 -4.42
CA MET A 151 6.81 4.62 -5.83
C MET A 151 8.22 4.29 -6.31
N LEU A 152 8.37 3.14 -6.96
CA LEU A 152 9.65 2.74 -7.55
C LEU A 152 9.85 3.40 -8.93
N ASN A 153 8.91 3.17 -9.85
CA ASN A 153 8.95 3.68 -11.22
C ASN A 153 7.54 3.91 -11.77
N VAL A 154 6.74 4.66 -11.03
CA VAL A 154 5.36 5.01 -11.39
C VAL A 154 5.36 5.96 -12.58
N ASP A 155 4.47 5.73 -13.55
CA ASP A 155 4.22 6.67 -14.64
C ASP A 155 3.57 7.96 -14.11
N ARG A 156 4.38 9.00 -13.96
CA ARG A 156 3.92 10.28 -13.43
C ARG A 156 3.04 11.08 -14.41
N GLU A 157 3.11 10.77 -15.69
CA GLU A 157 2.20 11.39 -16.68
C GLU A 157 0.78 10.84 -16.51
N SER A 158 0.67 9.52 -16.35
CA SER A 158 -0.60 8.87 -16.00
C SER A 158 -1.14 9.34 -14.65
N LEU A 159 -0.28 9.51 -13.65
CA LEU A 159 -0.67 10.05 -12.34
C LEU A 159 -1.30 11.44 -12.48
N GLU A 160 -0.68 12.36 -13.23
CA GLU A 160 -1.23 13.69 -13.49
C GLU A 160 -2.48 13.65 -14.39
N LYS A 161 -2.50 12.72 -15.36
CA LYS A 161 -3.61 12.53 -16.29
C LYS A 161 -4.89 12.11 -15.57
N TYR A 162 -4.81 11.24 -14.55
CA TYR A 162 -6.00 10.66 -13.91
C TYR A 162 -6.40 11.35 -12.61
N LEU A 163 -5.47 11.94 -11.85
CA LEU A 163 -5.81 12.57 -10.57
C LEU A 163 -6.19 14.04 -10.72
N CYS A 164 -7.26 14.43 -10.03
CA CYS A 164 -7.65 15.83 -9.85
C CYS A 164 -7.11 16.32 -8.51
N VAL A 165 -6.04 17.13 -8.54
CA VAL A 165 -5.50 17.72 -7.31
C VAL A 165 -5.98 19.14 -7.18
N SER A 166 -6.60 19.48 -6.05
CA SER A 166 -7.09 20.84 -5.83
C SER A 166 -5.93 21.84 -5.78
N PRO A 167 -6.07 23.04 -6.42
CA PRO A 167 -5.06 24.07 -6.37
C PRO A 167 -4.64 24.46 -4.94
N LEU A 168 -5.56 24.45 -3.99
CA LEU A 168 -5.29 24.74 -2.57
C LEU A 168 -4.31 23.74 -1.93
N LYS A 169 -4.36 22.44 -2.32
CA LYS A 169 -3.40 21.44 -1.85
C LYS A 169 -2.01 21.62 -2.45
N LEU A 170 -1.90 22.19 -3.63
CA LEU A 170 -0.62 22.51 -4.27
C LEU A 170 -0.02 23.77 -3.64
N GLN A 171 -0.79 24.84 -3.53
CA GLN A 171 -0.36 26.13 -2.95
C GLN A 171 0.08 26.01 -1.49
N SER A 172 -0.62 25.22 -0.67
CA SER A 172 -0.26 25.02 0.75
C SER A 172 1.11 24.37 0.97
N ARG A 173 1.73 23.83 -0.08
CA ARG A 173 3.06 23.20 -0.04
C ARG A 173 4.09 23.86 -0.96
N GLY A 174 3.75 24.99 -1.56
CA GLY A 174 4.66 25.77 -2.41
C GLY A 174 5.12 25.06 -3.68
N VAL A 175 4.27 24.17 -4.25
CA VAL A 175 4.59 23.43 -5.48
C VAL A 175 3.50 23.63 -6.54
N ASP A 176 3.92 23.66 -7.80
CA ASP A 176 3.05 23.99 -8.94
C ASP A 176 2.31 22.78 -9.50
N SER A 177 2.75 21.55 -9.21
CA SER A 177 2.14 20.32 -9.72
C SER A 177 2.29 19.14 -8.77
N VAL A 178 1.47 18.09 -8.99
CA VAL A 178 1.60 16.81 -8.29
C VAL A 178 2.94 16.16 -8.59
N ARG A 179 3.40 16.29 -9.85
CA ARG A 179 4.68 15.75 -10.32
C ARG A 179 5.88 16.34 -9.57
N ALA A 180 5.83 17.62 -9.23
CA ALA A 180 6.89 18.29 -8.47
C ALA A 180 6.97 17.80 -7.00
N ARG A 181 5.87 17.25 -6.48
CA ARG A 181 5.78 16.77 -5.08
C ARG A 181 6.27 15.36 -4.87
N VAL A 182 6.31 14.55 -5.93
CA VAL A 182 6.63 13.12 -5.82
C VAL A 182 7.92 12.80 -6.56
N VAL A 183 8.53 11.69 -6.15
CA VAL A 183 9.75 11.14 -6.77
C VAL A 183 9.62 9.63 -6.88
N ASN A 184 10.11 9.06 -7.97
CA ASN A 184 10.32 7.63 -8.06
C ASN A 184 11.68 7.26 -7.45
N LEU A 185 11.72 6.18 -6.70
CA LEU A 185 12.98 5.67 -6.13
C LEU A 185 14.02 5.36 -7.22
N SER A 186 13.57 4.89 -8.40
CA SER A 186 14.45 4.60 -9.54
C SER A 186 15.18 5.83 -10.10
N GLU A 187 14.68 7.05 -9.87
CA GLU A 187 15.37 8.29 -10.27
C GLU A 187 16.69 8.49 -9.52
N ARG A 188 16.81 7.94 -8.32
CA ARG A 188 18.00 8.02 -7.47
C ARG A 188 18.74 6.70 -7.40
N PHE A 189 18.04 5.60 -7.52
CA PHE A 189 18.53 4.22 -7.37
C PHE A 189 18.09 3.39 -8.58
N PRO A 190 18.71 3.56 -9.78
CA PRO A 190 18.24 2.91 -11.02
C PRO A 190 18.30 1.38 -10.99
N SER A 191 19.15 0.78 -10.15
CA SER A 191 19.26 -0.67 -9.98
C SER A 191 18.21 -1.27 -9.05
N LEU A 192 17.39 -0.43 -8.39
CA LEU A 192 16.36 -0.90 -7.47
C LEU A 192 15.21 -1.55 -8.26
N THR A 193 14.78 -2.73 -7.78
CA THR A 193 13.70 -3.50 -8.41
C THR A 193 12.62 -3.86 -7.41
N ILE A 194 11.40 -4.14 -7.89
CA ILE A 194 10.29 -4.62 -7.03
C ILE A 194 10.68 -5.91 -6.30
N PRO A 195 11.27 -6.95 -6.93
CA PRO A 195 11.70 -8.14 -6.20
C PRO A 195 12.73 -7.85 -5.10
N ALA A 196 13.69 -6.94 -5.32
CA ALA A 196 14.66 -6.54 -4.30
C ALA A 196 13.97 -5.85 -3.11
N LEU A 197 13.00 -4.95 -3.37
CA LEU A 197 12.18 -4.34 -2.33
C LEU A 197 11.40 -5.39 -1.53
N CYS A 198 10.75 -6.34 -2.20
CA CYS A 198 9.99 -7.40 -1.54
C CYS A 198 10.89 -8.26 -0.62
N THR A 199 12.08 -8.63 -1.08
CA THR A 199 13.04 -9.38 -0.27
C THR A 199 13.47 -8.57 0.96
N ALA A 200 13.93 -7.33 0.76
CA ALA A 200 14.38 -6.48 1.85
C ALA A 200 13.27 -6.18 2.89
N LEU A 201 12.02 -6.04 2.44
CA LEU A 201 10.86 -5.84 3.34
C LEU A 201 10.58 -7.08 4.19
N LYS A 202 10.64 -8.30 3.62
CA LYS A 202 10.48 -9.55 4.37
C LYS A 202 11.62 -9.75 5.39
N ASP A 203 12.86 -9.46 5.00
CA ASP A 203 14.01 -9.55 5.88
C ASP A 203 13.90 -8.54 7.05
N ALA A 204 13.62 -7.27 6.74
CA ALA A 204 13.45 -6.24 7.78
C ALA A 204 12.25 -6.52 8.70
N PHE A 205 11.19 -7.14 8.17
CA PHE A 205 10.03 -7.56 8.95
C PHE A 205 10.39 -8.67 9.93
N SER A 206 11.11 -9.70 9.49
CA SER A 206 11.59 -10.79 10.35
C SER A 206 12.55 -10.29 11.43
N GLU A 207 13.49 -9.43 11.05
CA GLU A 207 14.49 -8.86 11.98
C GLU A 207 13.86 -7.97 13.05
N ALA A 208 12.84 -7.18 12.70
CA ALA A 208 12.18 -6.27 13.64
C ALA A 208 11.54 -7.00 14.83
N TYR A 209 11.15 -8.24 14.66
CA TYR A 209 10.53 -9.06 15.71
C TYR A 209 11.43 -10.21 16.20
N GLY A 210 12.57 -10.46 15.55
CA GLY A 210 13.43 -11.62 15.87
C GLY A 210 12.77 -12.97 15.58
N LEU A 211 11.82 -13.00 14.64
CA LEU A 211 11.01 -14.18 14.27
C LEU A 211 11.08 -14.41 12.76
N PRO A 212 11.06 -15.67 12.28
CA PRO A 212 10.94 -15.92 10.85
C PRO A 212 9.54 -15.54 10.35
N ALA A 213 9.47 -14.89 9.20
CA ALA A 213 8.21 -14.66 8.51
C ALA A 213 7.87 -15.91 7.68
N GLU A 214 6.88 -16.68 8.13
CA GLU A 214 6.39 -17.88 7.46
C GLU A 214 5.49 -17.50 6.27
N PRO A 215 5.40 -18.32 5.21
CA PRO A 215 4.37 -18.15 4.19
C PRO A 215 2.97 -18.13 4.82
N TYR A 216 2.09 -17.23 4.34
CA TYR A 216 0.73 -17.18 4.86
C TYR A 216 -0.01 -18.51 4.62
N PRO A 217 -0.68 -19.09 5.63
CA PRO A 217 -1.25 -20.43 5.56
C PRO A 217 -2.60 -20.45 4.82
N TRP A 218 -2.58 -20.16 3.52
CA TRP A 218 -3.79 -20.02 2.67
C TRP A 218 -4.71 -21.24 2.75
N LYS A 219 -4.15 -22.46 2.70
CA LYS A 219 -4.95 -23.69 2.71
C LYS A 219 -5.82 -23.78 3.97
N GLU A 220 -5.27 -23.43 5.11
CA GLU A 220 -5.96 -23.45 6.40
C GLU A 220 -7.00 -22.34 6.51
N ARG A 221 -6.61 -21.13 6.11
CA ARG A 221 -7.46 -19.93 6.21
C ARG A 221 -8.62 -19.91 5.21
N LEU A 222 -8.47 -20.60 4.08
CA LEU A 222 -9.53 -20.75 3.07
C LEU A 222 -10.44 -21.94 3.30
N ALA A 223 -10.15 -22.79 4.29
CA ALA A 223 -11.00 -23.92 4.66
C ALA A 223 -12.37 -23.45 5.19
N GLY A 224 -13.36 -24.31 5.08
CA GLY A 224 -14.74 -23.98 5.46
C GLY A 224 -15.31 -22.86 4.58
N ASN A 225 -15.71 -21.75 5.19
CA ASN A 225 -16.28 -20.58 4.49
C ASN A 225 -15.23 -19.53 4.10
N GLY A 226 -13.94 -19.75 4.39
CA GLY A 226 -12.89 -18.77 4.13
C GLY A 226 -12.74 -18.40 2.65
N GLY A 227 -12.85 -19.38 1.75
CA GLY A 227 -12.81 -19.16 0.32
C GLY A 227 -13.99 -18.31 -0.20
N ASP A 228 -15.20 -18.53 0.31
CA ASP A 228 -16.38 -17.73 -0.02
C ASP A 228 -16.25 -16.32 0.54
N ARG A 229 -15.70 -16.18 1.75
CA ARG A 229 -15.44 -14.88 2.35
C ARG A 229 -14.44 -14.07 1.54
N LEU A 230 -13.34 -14.67 1.09
CA LEU A 230 -12.37 -13.99 0.24
C LEU A 230 -13.02 -13.51 -1.06
N ARG A 231 -13.77 -14.36 -1.75
CA ARG A 231 -14.51 -13.98 -2.97
C ARG A 231 -15.46 -12.82 -2.72
N SER A 232 -16.29 -12.92 -1.67
CA SER A 232 -17.22 -11.84 -1.30
C SER A 232 -16.53 -10.50 -1.03
N LEU A 233 -15.33 -10.50 -0.45
CA LEU A 233 -14.54 -9.29 -0.23
C LEU A 233 -13.98 -8.74 -1.56
N GLN A 234 -13.50 -9.59 -2.46
CA GLN A 234 -13.02 -9.19 -3.77
C GLN A 234 -14.15 -8.59 -4.63
N ASP A 235 -15.33 -9.22 -4.65
CA ASP A 235 -16.52 -8.73 -5.37
C ASP A 235 -16.97 -7.35 -4.87
N ARG A 236 -16.88 -7.10 -3.57
CA ARG A 236 -17.20 -5.80 -2.96
C ARG A 236 -16.38 -4.64 -3.53
N PHE A 237 -15.15 -4.88 -3.96
CA PHE A 237 -14.29 -3.86 -4.55
C PHE A 237 -14.42 -3.78 -6.08
N SER A 238 -15.15 -4.70 -6.71
CA SER A 238 -15.40 -4.73 -8.14
C SER A 238 -16.63 -3.91 -8.55
N SER A 239 -17.44 -3.45 -7.59
CA SER A 239 -18.70 -2.72 -7.78
C SER A 239 -18.58 -1.21 -7.67
#